data_72151296d9567092f3342c9dc3e0ee72
#
_entry.id   72151296d9567092f3342c9dc3e0ee72
#
_cell.length_a   1.000
_cell.length_b   1.000
_cell.length_c   1.000
_cell.angle_alpha   90.00
_cell.angle_beta   90.00
_cell.angle_gamma   90.00
#
_symmetry.space_group_name_H-M   'P 1'
#
loop_
_entity.id
_entity.type
_entity.pdbx_description
1 polymer ?
#
loop_
_entity_poly.entity_id
_entity_poly.type
_entity_poly.pdbx_seq_one_letter_code
_entity_poly.pdbx_strand_id
1 'polypeptide(L)'
;METAERRKTERKGSFMRLLFKQRFFSWFDSYDIYDEAGSTVYTVKGQLSWGHCLHILDAYGNHIGTVQEKVFTFLPKFELYDGSGYIGCISKEFTLFRPQYTIDCRGWTVEGSFMEWDYSVYDGQRQVAQISKELLHWTDTYV
;
A
#
# COMPACT_ATOMS: atom_id res chain seq x y z
N MET A 1 21.66 49.17 -6.75
CA MET A 1 22.03 47.80 -6.28
C MET A 1 20.76 47.13 -5.83
N GLU A 2 20.15 46.37 -6.70
CA GLU A 2 18.88 45.69 -6.45
C GLU A 2 19.19 44.21 -6.27
N THR A 3 19.07 43.74 -5.03
CA THR A 3 19.35 42.38 -4.64
C THR A 3 18.15 41.52 -5.05
N ALA A 4 18.30 40.75 -6.11
CA ALA A 4 17.31 39.79 -6.56
C ALA A 4 17.14 38.67 -5.50
N GLU A 5 16.13 38.80 -4.71
CA GLU A 5 15.67 37.79 -3.77
C GLU A 5 15.08 36.61 -4.58
N ARG A 6 15.88 35.58 -4.74
CA ARG A 6 15.53 34.34 -5.41
C ARG A 6 14.52 33.62 -4.55
N ARG A 7 13.23 33.87 -4.77
CA ARG A 7 12.13 33.09 -4.18
C ARG A 7 12.30 31.62 -4.58
N LYS A 8 12.80 30.85 -3.63
CA LYS A 8 12.79 29.38 -3.67
C LYS A 8 11.35 28.95 -3.56
N THR A 9 10.71 28.73 -4.71
CA THR A 9 9.39 28.11 -4.76
C THR A 9 9.57 26.65 -4.34
N GLU A 10 9.37 26.37 -3.08
CA GLU A 10 9.18 25.01 -2.60
C GLU A 10 7.96 24.46 -3.33
N ARG A 11 8.18 23.52 -4.25
CA ARG A 11 7.12 22.71 -4.79
C ARG A 11 6.60 21.88 -3.61
N LYS A 12 5.48 22.29 -3.02
CA LYS A 12 4.66 21.43 -2.17
C LYS A 12 4.35 20.21 -3.01
N GLY A 13 5.00 19.08 -2.72
CA GLY A 13 4.64 17.80 -3.30
C GLY A 13 3.16 17.58 -3.01
N SER A 14 2.37 17.43 -4.07
CA SER A 14 0.96 17.04 -3.92
C SER A 14 0.96 15.63 -3.36
N PHE A 15 0.63 15.49 -2.08
CA PHE A 15 0.37 14.19 -1.48
C PHE A 15 -1.01 13.74 -1.95
N MET A 16 -1.06 12.58 -2.58
CA MET A 16 -2.32 11.92 -2.91
C MET A 16 -2.73 11.09 -1.70
N ARG A 17 -3.95 11.28 -1.23
CA ARG A 17 -4.53 10.51 -0.14
C ARG A 17 -5.51 9.50 -0.71
N LEU A 18 -5.32 8.24 -0.36
CA LEU A 18 -6.23 7.16 -0.71
C LEU A 18 -6.86 6.61 0.57
N LEU A 19 -8.16 6.42 0.55
CA LEU A 19 -8.96 5.94 1.66
C LEU A 19 -9.55 4.58 1.31
N PHE A 20 -9.47 3.62 2.22
CA PHE A 20 -10.20 2.38 2.04
C PHE A 20 -10.90 1.96 3.33
N LYS A 21 -12.08 1.39 3.16
CA LYS A 21 -12.89 0.85 4.24
C LYS A 21 -12.87 -0.66 4.15
N GLN A 22 -12.28 -1.32 5.12
CA GLN A 22 -12.37 -2.75 5.23
C GLN A 22 -13.73 -3.11 5.85
N ARG A 23 -14.61 -3.73 5.07
CA ARG A 23 -15.82 -4.35 5.59
C ARG A 23 -15.44 -5.68 6.19
N PHE A 24 -15.78 -5.89 7.46
CA PHE A 24 -15.58 -7.11 8.26
C PHE A 24 -14.85 -8.28 7.58
N PHE A 25 -13.73 -8.66 8.15
CA PHE A 25 -12.89 -9.84 7.95
C PHE A 25 -13.44 -10.91 6.98
N SER A 26 -13.31 -10.67 5.70
CA SER A 26 -13.34 -11.75 4.73
C SER A 26 -12.24 -11.48 3.70
N TRP A 27 -11.30 -12.40 3.62
CA TRP A 27 -10.25 -12.39 2.59
C TRP A 27 -10.80 -12.58 1.18
N PHE A 28 -12.11 -12.79 1.09
CA PHE A 28 -12.84 -13.04 -0.16
C PHE A 28 -13.72 -11.88 -0.58
N ASP A 29 -13.85 -10.85 0.26
CA ASP A 29 -14.68 -9.70 -0.04
C ASP A 29 -13.92 -8.71 -0.94
N SER A 30 -14.67 -8.01 -1.78
CA SER A 30 -14.16 -6.85 -2.49
C SER A 30 -14.27 -5.61 -1.62
N TYR A 31 -13.30 -4.71 -1.74
CA TYR A 31 -13.36 -3.39 -1.13
C TYR A 31 -12.85 -2.33 -2.11
N ASP A 32 -13.38 -1.14 -1.96
CA ASP A 32 -13.04 -0.02 -2.81
C ASP A 32 -12.02 0.89 -2.11
N ILE A 33 -11.14 1.45 -2.92
CA ILE A 33 -10.18 2.48 -2.52
C ILE A 33 -10.64 3.79 -3.14
N TYR A 34 -10.83 4.81 -2.30
CA TYR A 34 -11.38 6.11 -2.65
C TYR A 34 -10.31 7.20 -2.62
N ASP A 35 -10.52 8.24 -3.41
CA ASP A 35 -9.83 9.51 -3.25
C ASP A 35 -10.47 10.38 -2.16
N GLU A 36 -9.90 11.55 -1.90
CA GLU A 36 -10.43 12.51 -0.91
C GLU A 36 -11.80 13.08 -1.30
N ALA A 37 -12.19 13.01 -2.56
CA ALA A 37 -13.50 13.42 -3.05
C ALA A 37 -14.57 12.32 -2.90
N GLY A 38 -14.17 11.13 -2.44
CA GLY A 38 -15.03 9.97 -2.28
C GLY A 38 -15.28 9.19 -3.57
N SER A 39 -14.52 9.45 -4.62
CA SER A 39 -14.61 8.70 -5.87
C SER A 39 -13.79 7.43 -5.80
N THR A 40 -14.33 6.30 -6.25
CA THR A 40 -13.60 5.03 -6.33
C THR A 40 -12.46 5.15 -7.35
N VAL A 41 -11.23 4.96 -6.90
CA VAL A 41 -10.03 4.96 -7.74
C VAL A 41 -9.64 3.54 -8.10
N TYR A 42 -9.72 2.62 -7.13
CA TYR A 42 -9.40 1.21 -7.30
C TYR A 42 -10.43 0.33 -6.59
N THR A 43 -10.58 -0.89 -7.09
CA THR A 43 -11.31 -1.95 -6.41
C THR A 43 -10.38 -3.13 -6.19
N VAL A 44 -10.34 -3.67 -4.99
CA VAL A 44 -9.58 -4.88 -4.65
C VAL A 44 -10.55 -6.03 -4.49
N LYS A 45 -10.29 -7.14 -5.18
CA LYS A 45 -11.08 -8.37 -5.09
C LYS A 45 -10.24 -9.52 -4.58
N GLY A 46 -10.69 -10.14 -3.49
CA GLY A 46 -10.10 -11.36 -2.98
C GLY A 46 -10.52 -12.58 -3.82
N GLN A 47 -9.61 -13.51 -4.01
CA GLN A 47 -9.85 -14.79 -4.67
C GLN A 47 -9.38 -15.94 -3.81
N LEU A 48 -10.20 -17.03 -3.77
CA LEU A 48 -9.79 -18.30 -3.21
C LEU A 48 -8.61 -18.88 -3.99
N SER A 49 -7.49 -19.07 -3.31
CA SER A 49 -6.27 -19.62 -3.86
C SER A 49 -5.52 -20.40 -2.78
N TRP A 50 -4.43 -21.08 -3.16
CA TRP A 50 -3.43 -21.53 -2.20
C TRP A 50 -2.69 -20.32 -1.65
N GLY A 51 -3.12 -19.81 -0.48
CA GLY A 51 -2.74 -18.52 0.08
C GLY A 51 -3.68 -17.40 -0.38
N HIS A 52 -3.41 -16.19 0.11
CA HIS A 52 -4.21 -15.01 -0.22
C HIS A 52 -3.87 -14.50 -1.61
N CYS A 53 -4.90 -14.27 -2.43
CA CYS A 53 -4.77 -13.68 -3.76
C CYS A 53 -5.70 -12.48 -3.86
N LEU A 54 -5.15 -11.31 -4.18
CA LEU A 54 -5.88 -10.06 -4.34
C LEU A 54 -5.70 -9.55 -5.75
N HIS A 55 -6.79 -9.27 -6.44
CA HIS A 55 -6.81 -8.61 -7.73
C HIS A 55 -7.12 -7.14 -7.56
N ILE A 56 -6.31 -6.28 -8.18
CA ILE A 56 -6.49 -4.83 -8.16
C ILE A 56 -7.04 -4.40 -9.51
N LEU A 57 -8.18 -3.73 -9.48
CA LEU A 57 -8.86 -3.19 -10.65
C LEU A 57 -8.81 -1.66 -10.59
N ASP A 58 -8.77 -1.00 -11.75
CA ASP A 58 -8.94 0.44 -11.84
C ASP A 58 -10.42 0.86 -11.67
N ALA A 59 -10.70 2.17 -11.72
CA ALA A 59 -12.05 2.71 -11.58
C ALA A 59 -13.02 2.25 -12.71
N TYR A 60 -12.50 1.74 -13.81
CA TYR A 60 -13.27 1.23 -14.93
C TYR A 60 -13.47 -0.29 -14.90
N GLY A 61 -12.91 -0.96 -13.89
CA GLY A 61 -12.97 -2.41 -13.72
C GLY A 61 -11.89 -3.18 -14.50
N ASN A 62 -10.91 -2.50 -15.09
CA ASN A 62 -9.79 -3.17 -15.74
C ASN A 62 -8.82 -3.72 -14.69
N HIS A 63 -8.38 -4.96 -14.86
CA HIS A 63 -7.37 -5.57 -14.00
C HIS A 63 -6.01 -4.92 -14.24
N ILE A 64 -5.42 -4.35 -13.19
CA ILE A 64 -4.12 -3.66 -13.24
C ILE A 64 -3.02 -4.35 -12.46
N GLY A 65 -3.36 -5.22 -11.52
CA GLY A 65 -2.36 -5.93 -10.74
C GLY A 65 -2.91 -7.06 -9.89
N THR A 66 -2.02 -7.93 -9.45
CA THR A 66 -2.30 -9.03 -8.54
C THR A 66 -1.26 -9.10 -7.44
N VAL A 67 -1.71 -9.31 -6.21
CA VAL A 67 -0.87 -9.64 -5.05
C VAL A 67 -1.18 -11.08 -4.65
N GLN A 68 -0.16 -11.95 -4.72
CA GLN A 68 -0.29 -13.38 -4.43
C GLN A 68 0.59 -13.76 -3.25
N GLU A 69 0.00 -14.27 -2.17
CA GLU A 69 0.75 -14.84 -1.06
C GLU A 69 1.47 -16.13 -1.50
N LYS A 70 2.75 -16.22 -1.15
CA LYS A 70 3.52 -17.47 -1.25
C LYS A 70 3.27 -18.31 0.00
N VAL A 71 2.64 -19.45 -0.18
CA VAL A 71 2.52 -20.46 0.88
C VAL A 71 3.83 -21.24 1.01
N PHE A 72 4.04 -21.87 2.16
CA PHE A 72 5.24 -22.67 2.48
C PHE A 72 6.56 -21.87 2.55
N THR A 73 6.46 -20.59 2.89
CA THR A 73 7.64 -19.75 3.21
C THR A 73 7.76 -19.60 4.72
N PHE A 74 9.01 -19.52 5.22
CA PHE A 74 9.28 -19.35 6.66
C PHE A 74 8.77 -18.01 7.18
N LEU A 75 8.90 -16.94 6.37
CA LEU A 75 8.36 -15.61 6.65
C LEU A 75 7.34 -15.24 5.56
N PRO A 76 6.33 -14.41 5.88
CA PRO A 76 5.36 -13.93 4.91
C PRO A 76 6.02 -13.32 3.68
N LYS A 77 5.54 -13.73 2.53
CA LYS A 77 6.03 -13.30 1.21
C LYS A 77 4.87 -13.14 0.24
N PHE A 78 4.84 -12.02 -0.49
CA PHE A 78 3.78 -11.70 -1.44
C PHE A 78 4.39 -11.33 -2.78
N GLU A 79 4.04 -12.07 -3.82
CA GLU A 79 4.45 -11.78 -5.19
C GLU A 79 3.52 -10.75 -5.82
N LEU A 80 4.10 -9.84 -6.59
CA LEU A 80 3.40 -8.76 -7.28
C LEU A 80 3.43 -9.01 -8.78
N TYR A 81 2.28 -8.86 -9.41
CA TYR A 81 2.10 -9.03 -10.85
C TYR A 81 1.34 -7.84 -11.43
N ASP A 82 1.66 -7.50 -12.67
CA ASP A 82 0.90 -6.56 -13.50
C ASP A 82 0.62 -7.16 -14.88
N GLY A 83 0.18 -6.34 -15.86
CA GLY A 83 -0.09 -6.79 -17.22
C GLY A 83 1.11 -7.36 -17.96
N SER A 84 2.35 -7.11 -17.52
CA SER A 84 3.59 -7.67 -18.07
C SER A 84 4.01 -8.99 -17.39
N GLY A 85 3.36 -9.38 -16.30
CA GLY A 85 3.67 -10.58 -15.53
C GLY A 85 4.23 -10.25 -14.14
N TYR A 86 5.15 -11.09 -13.64
CA TYR A 86 5.81 -10.88 -12.35
C TYR A 86 6.67 -9.61 -12.36
N ILE A 87 6.43 -8.72 -11.38
CA ILE A 87 7.15 -7.45 -11.25
C ILE A 87 8.01 -7.36 -9.99
N GLY A 88 7.73 -8.16 -8.97
CA GLY A 88 8.51 -8.12 -7.74
C GLY A 88 7.83 -8.82 -6.58
N CYS A 89 8.40 -8.61 -5.40
CA CYS A 89 7.95 -9.27 -4.19
C CYS A 89 8.02 -8.35 -2.98
N ILE A 90 7.02 -8.47 -2.11
CA ILE A 90 7.05 -7.96 -0.74
C ILE A 90 7.48 -9.10 0.17
N SER A 91 8.59 -8.95 0.88
CA SER A 91 9.12 -9.97 1.78
C SER A 91 9.24 -9.41 3.20
N LYS A 92 8.76 -10.17 4.18
CA LYS A 92 9.00 -9.85 5.58
C LYS A 92 10.45 -10.17 5.94
N GLU A 93 11.10 -9.21 6.60
CA GLU A 93 12.45 -9.39 7.11
C GLU A 93 12.44 -10.01 8.51
N PHE A 94 13.51 -10.72 8.84
CA PHE A 94 13.72 -11.22 10.20
C PHE A 94 14.21 -10.07 11.08
N THR A 95 13.33 -9.54 11.92
CA THR A 95 13.64 -8.44 12.84
C THR A 95 13.22 -8.80 14.27
N LEU A 96 13.98 -8.32 15.26
CA LEU A 96 13.73 -8.64 16.67
C LEU A 96 12.68 -7.73 17.33
N PHE A 97 12.54 -6.48 16.90
CA PHE A 97 11.75 -5.48 17.63
C PHE A 97 10.60 -4.87 16.83
N ARG A 98 10.77 -4.60 15.53
CA ARG A 98 9.74 -3.99 14.70
C ARG A 98 9.58 -4.77 13.39
N PRO A 99 8.34 -5.01 12.95
CA PRO A 99 8.12 -5.60 11.64
C PRO A 99 8.72 -4.73 10.55
N GLN A 100 9.52 -5.35 9.69
CA GLN A 100 10.09 -4.71 8.52
C GLN A 100 9.83 -5.59 7.30
N TYR A 101 9.51 -4.95 6.18
CA TYR A 101 9.31 -5.61 4.88
C TYR A 101 10.14 -4.89 3.83
N THR A 102 10.52 -5.62 2.79
CA THR A 102 11.17 -5.08 1.60
C THR A 102 10.26 -5.25 0.39
N ILE A 103 10.27 -4.28 -0.52
CA ILE A 103 9.60 -4.32 -1.82
C ILE A 103 10.70 -4.27 -2.87
N ASP A 104 11.11 -5.44 -3.37
CA ASP A 104 12.34 -5.60 -4.17
C ASP A 104 12.30 -4.88 -5.51
N CYS A 105 11.15 -4.84 -6.18
CA CYS A 105 11.01 -4.19 -7.49
C CYS A 105 11.20 -2.65 -7.46
N ARG A 106 11.22 -2.06 -6.28
CA ARG A 106 11.44 -0.62 -6.07
C ARG A 106 12.64 -0.33 -5.18
N GLY A 107 13.20 -1.34 -4.53
CA GLY A 107 14.20 -1.14 -3.48
C GLY A 107 13.64 -0.39 -2.26
N TRP A 108 12.34 -0.47 -2.02
CA TRP A 108 11.67 0.20 -0.92
C TRP A 108 11.65 -0.66 0.33
N THR A 109 11.69 0.00 1.49
CA THR A 109 11.49 -0.64 2.79
C THR A 109 10.17 -0.18 3.39
N VAL A 110 9.50 -1.09 4.10
CA VAL A 110 8.27 -0.80 4.86
C VAL A 110 8.56 -1.08 6.32
N GLU A 111 8.37 -0.08 7.14
CA GLU A 111 8.51 -0.16 8.59
C GLU A 111 7.15 0.12 9.23
N GLY A 112 6.83 -0.56 10.32
CA GLY A 112 5.55 -0.32 10.96
C GLY A 112 5.41 -0.92 12.33
N SER A 113 4.39 -0.43 13.04
CA SER A 113 3.91 -0.99 14.28
C SER A 113 2.65 -1.83 14.01
N PHE A 114 2.76 -3.14 14.17
CA PHE A 114 1.60 -4.02 14.03
C PHE A 114 0.50 -3.71 15.05
N MET A 115 0.89 -3.20 16.22
CA MET A 115 -0.06 -2.85 17.30
C MET A 115 -0.84 -1.59 16.99
N GLU A 116 -0.27 -0.67 16.21
CA GLU A 116 -0.85 0.64 15.94
C GLU A 116 -1.43 0.76 14.52
N TRP A 117 -1.22 -0.26 13.67
CA TRP A 117 -1.63 -0.25 12.25
C TRP A 117 -1.09 1.00 11.53
N ASP A 118 0.14 1.34 11.80
CA ASP A 118 0.84 2.48 11.22
C ASP A 118 2.10 1.98 10.51
N TYR A 119 2.14 2.18 9.19
CA TYR A 119 3.24 1.73 8.34
C TYR A 119 3.76 2.89 7.51
N SER A 120 5.08 2.99 7.42
CA SER A 120 5.77 3.95 6.58
C SER A 120 6.57 3.23 5.50
N VAL A 121 6.49 3.72 4.28
CA VAL A 121 7.24 3.20 3.13
C VAL A 121 8.34 4.18 2.76
N TYR A 122 9.56 3.67 2.62
CA TYR A 122 10.74 4.47 2.36
C TYR A 122 11.45 4.03 1.06
N ASP A 123 11.91 5.02 0.32
CA ASP A 123 12.87 4.91 -0.77
C ASP A 123 14.20 5.50 -0.26
N GLY A 124 15.08 4.62 0.26
CA GLY A 124 16.24 5.04 1.02
C GLY A 124 15.83 5.76 2.31
N GLN A 125 16.15 7.06 2.41
CA GLN A 125 15.75 7.89 3.57
C GLN A 125 14.48 8.71 3.31
N ARG A 126 13.95 8.67 2.09
CA ARG A 126 12.77 9.44 1.72
C ARG A 126 11.50 8.64 1.96
N GLN A 127 10.63 9.14 2.81
CA GLN A 127 9.29 8.57 2.95
C GLN A 127 8.48 8.83 1.68
N VAL A 128 7.98 7.76 1.05
CA VAL A 128 7.19 7.79 -0.18
C VAL A 128 5.71 7.53 0.05
N ALA A 129 5.37 6.83 1.15
CA ALA A 129 4.00 6.60 1.55
C ALA A 129 3.88 6.40 3.06
N GLN A 130 2.71 6.65 3.58
CA GLN A 130 2.31 6.30 4.93
C GLN A 130 0.92 5.67 4.90
N ILE A 131 0.73 4.64 5.68
CA ILE A 131 -0.54 3.92 5.82
C ILE A 131 -0.87 3.95 7.31
N SER A 132 -2.00 4.55 7.67
CA SER A 132 -2.45 4.60 9.05
C SER A 132 -3.92 4.22 9.16
N LYS A 133 -4.32 3.73 10.32
CA LYS A 133 -5.70 3.41 10.63
C LYS A 133 -6.35 4.60 11.31
N GLU A 134 -7.36 5.18 10.69
CA GLU A 134 -8.22 6.16 11.37
C GLU A 134 -9.34 5.42 12.10
N LEU A 135 -9.33 5.52 13.43
CA LEU A 135 -10.42 5.03 14.30
C LEU A 135 -11.59 6.00 14.22
N LEU A 136 -12.39 5.92 13.17
CA LEU A 136 -13.63 6.69 13.07
C LEU A 136 -14.82 5.75 12.83
N HIS A 137 -15.63 5.60 13.87
CA HIS A 137 -17.00 5.10 13.86
C HIS A 137 -17.30 3.78 13.13
N TRP A 138 -17.27 2.65 13.83
CA TRP A 138 -17.87 1.35 13.48
C TRP A 138 -17.35 0.63 12.23
N THR A 139 -16.54 1.26 11.41
CA THR A 139 -15.82 0.65 10.28
C THR A 139 -14.37 1.10 10.28
N ASP A 140 -13.46 0.16 10.15
CA ASP A 140 -12.03 0.46 10.02
C ASP A 140 -11.78 1.18 8.69
N THR A 141 -11.29 2.41 8.77
CA THR A 141 -10.85 3.19 7.61
C THR A 141 -9.33 3.30 7.64
N TYR A 142 -8.66 2.96 6.54
CA TYR A 142 -7.21 3.06 6.39
C TYR A 142 -6.90 4.17 5.37
N VAL A 143 -5.87 4.93 5.66
CA VAL A 143 -5.42 6.07 4.86
C VAL A 143 -3.98 5.91 4.42
#